data_1c9979879f1478112d8bc2a4ea81bc41
#
_entry.id   1c9979879f1478112d8bc2a4ea81bc41
#
_cell.length_a   1.000
_cell.length_b   1.000
_cell.length_c   1.000
_cell.angle_alpha   90.00
_cell.angle_beta   90.00
_cell.angle_gamma   90.00
#
_symmetry.space_group_name_H-M   'P 1'
#
loop_
_entity.id
_entity.type
_entity.pdbx_description
1 polymer ?
#
loop_
_entity_poly.entity_id
_entity_poly.type
_entity_poly.pdbx_seq_one_letter_code
_entity_poly.pdbx_strand_id
1 'polypeptide(L)'
;VNNVNISGMTPEEATKAITDSAEELGVTFIPRQGDPIVFKGSSFGCTVSLPDGALSDAADESHGLWFRKLFSKSEYAVTLNVNYSEANLASLIAAYDWGNVPPTDAKVVQGEDGSFSIQPEDDGNMVDTTVLSNYTIEQMRNGNNTINMVDANCYKKAEVTADSLKDTLALYNQIGAVEITYDMTNREELFDPVGTETVGHEQLMQWITSDGGQISIDKEKAKEWVQTNIADKYDTFKSEGYTRTFESTADGTVELALTPTSTYGWKTDVDATVDKLEEYIQDGESVTVEPEYEQAGFRPKTSSGKEFGEKTYIEVDICHQHLWFYVDGELYLESDVVTGLESDVNRQTHPGVFKIRDRVKDAVLGTYAVQGYQQPVSYWMPIDHTGIGLHDLNRSKYGGEIYKTHGSHGCINLPLDVAGKIYEETVVGMPVIIVP
;
A
#
# COMPACT_ATOMS: atom_id res chain seq x y z
N VAL A 1 12.01 61.90 41.24
CA VAL A 1 13.00 60.84 41.18
C VAL A 1 12.35 59.62 40.60
N ASN A 2 12.91 58.97 39.63
CA ASN A 2 12.37 57.76 38.97
C ASN A 2 10.88 57.89 38.58
N ASN A 3 10.50 59.05 38.00
CA ASN A 3 9.14 59.45 37.64
C ASN A 3 8.16 59.63 38.81
N VAL A 4 8.60 59.51 40.06
CA VAL A 4 7.81 59.80 41.25
C VAL A 4 7.99 61.24 41.68
N ASN A 5 6.89 61.95 41.88
CA ASN A 5 6.93 63.33 42.35
C ASN A 5 7.16 63.32 43.87
N ILE A 6 8.35 63.72 44.31
CA ILE A 6 8.75 63.78 45.72
C ILE A 6 8.78 65.20 46.29
N SER A 7 8.26 66.19 45.58
CA SER A 7 8.23 67.56 46.02
C SER A 7 7.47 67.77 47.31
N GLY A 8 8.09 68.34 48.30
CA GLY A 8 7.51 68.63 49.64
C GLY A 8 7.40 67.42 50.57
N MET A 9 8.00 66.31 50.19
CA MET A 9 8.05 65.10 51.02
C MET A 9 9.29 65.11 51.93
N THR A 10 9.20 64.54 53.09
CA THR A 10 10.40 64.19 53.93
C THR A 10 11.19 63.11 53.23
N PRO A 11 12.48 62.93 53.59
CA PRO A 11 13.30 61.84 53.03
C PRO A 11 12.67 60.45 53.21
N GLU A 12 12.01 60.21 54.35
CA GLU A 12 11.34 58.95 54.61
C GLU A 12 10.08 58.78 53.72
N GLU A 13 9.27 59.82 53.55
CA GLU A 13 8.12 59.84 52.69
C GLU A 13 8.51 59.67 51.21
N ALA A 14 9.58 60.32 50.78
CA ALA A 14 10.11 60.22 49.41
C ALA A 14 10.67 58.81 49.15
N THR A 15 11.42 58.26 50.13
CA THR A 15 11.88 56.87 50.03
C THR A 15 10.72 55.90 49.85
N LYS A 16 9.75 56.03 50.73
CA LYS A 16 8.57 55.17 50.66
C LYS A 16 7.81 55.30 49.35
N ALA A 17 7.59 56.52 48.87
CA ALA A 17 6.89 56.75 47.59
C ALA A 17 7.61 56.18 46.41
N ILE A 18 8.95 56.23 46.38
CA ILE A 18 9.80 55.68 45.31
C ILE A 18 9.79 54.13 45.37
N THR A 19 9.94 53.57 46.58
CA THR A 19 9.94 52.10 46.76
C THR A 19 8.58 51.50 46.47
N ASP A 20 7.48 52.06 47.00
CA ASP A 20 6.11 51.60 46.68
C ASP A 20 5.80 51.64 45.19
N SER A 21 6.22 52.73 44.51
CA SER A 21 6.06 52.85 43.04
C SER A 21 6.86 51.79 42.27
N ALA A 22 8.07 51.44 42.75
CA ALA A 22 8.91 50.47 42.09
C ALA A 22 8.50 49.01 42.39
N GLU A 23 7.92 48.73 43.58
CA GLU A 23 7.32 47.43 43.92
C GLU A 23 6.06 47.12 43.11
N GLU A 24 5.36 48.12 42.58
CA GLU A 24 4.26 47.96 41.63
C GLU A 24 4.76 47.65 40.22
N LEU A 25 6.02 47.97 39.91
CA LEU A 25 6.65 47.60 38.63
C LEU A 25 6.95 46.09 38.62
N GLY A 26 6.20 45.36 37.87
CA GLY A 26 6.36 43.91 37.73
C GLY A 26 7.15 43.53 36.49
N VAL A 27 6.90 42.32 36.05
CA VAL A 27 7.39 41.78 34.79
C VAL A 27 6.25 41.81 33.77
N THR A 28 6.53 42.36 32.58
CA THR A 28 5.57 42.41 31.47
C THR A 28 5.95 41.38 30.43
N PHE A 29 5.07 40.45 30.13
CA PHE A 29 5.20 39.50 29.07
C PHE A 29 4.48 40.00 27.83
N ILE A 30 5.16 39.99 26.70
CA ILE A 30 4.61 40.30 25.37
C ILE A 30 4.42 39.00 24.62
N PRO A 31 3.20 38.43 24.56
CA PRO A 31 2.93 37.19 23.86
C PRO A 31 2.97 37.39 22.34
N ARG A 32 3.04 36.29 21.59
CA ARG A 32 2.96 36.27 20.12
C ARG A 32 1.64 36.87 19.63
N GLN A 33 0.57 36.68 20.37
CA GLN A 33 -0.78 37.18 20.09
C GLN A 33 -1.46 37.59 21.39
N GLY A 34 -2.30 38.61 21.33
CA GLY A 34 -3.04 39.13 22.50
C GLY A 34 -2.34 40.30 23.17
N ASP A 35 -2.90 40.74 24.30
CA ASP A 35 -2.41 41.90 25.06
C ASP A 35 -1.26 41.54 25.97
N PRO A 36 -0.37 42.49 26.31
CA PRO A 36 0.66 42.30 27.29
C PRO A 36 0.13 41.83 28.67
N ILE A 37 0.80 40.89 29.27
CA ILE A 37 0.46 40.29 30.58
C ILE A 37 1.43 40.81 31.61
N VAL A 38 0.92 41.33 32.70
CA VAL A 38 1.75 41.95 33.76
C VAL A 38 1.65 41.14 35.04
N PHE A 39 2.78 40.67 35.56
CA PHE A 39 2.90 40.13 36.88
C PHE A 39 3.45 41.22 37.80
N LYS A 40 2.64 41.65 38.79
CA LYS A 40 3.05 42.65 39.76
C LYS A 40 4.21 42.15 40.60
N GLY A 41 5.17 43.00 40.89
CA GLY A 41 6.35 42.67 41.72
C GLY A 41 6.00 42.10 43.10
N SER A 42 4.94 42.58 43.73
CA SER A 42 4.43 42.05 45.00
C SER A 42 4.01 40.58 44.92
N SER A 43 3.58 40.09 43.76
CA SER A 43 3.15 38.70 43.56
C SER A 43 4.29 37.67 43.63
N PHE A 44 5.51 38.08 43.41
CA PHE A 44 6.69 37.21 43.47
C PHE A 44 7.73 37.70 44.51
N GLY A 45 7.30 38.54 45.46
CA GLY A 45 8.13 38.99 46.59
C GLY A 45 9.21 40.00 46.18
N CYS A 46 8.91 40.84 45.18
CA CYS A 46 9.82 41.94 44.83
C CYS A 46 9.85 42.96 45.97
N THR A 47 11.02 43.30 46.36
CA THR A 47 11.29 44.38 47.35
C THR A 47 12.32 45.33 46.75
N VAL A 48 12.12 46.62 46.96
CA VAL A 48 12.98 47.66 46.45
C VAL A 48 13.51 48.51 47.58
N SER A 49 14.79 48.81 47.54
CA SER A 49 15.42 49.71 48.47
C SER A 49 16.29 50.73 47.76
N LEU A 50 16.38 51.91 48.32
CA LEU A 50 17.33 52.89 47.86
C LEU A 50 18.72 52.64 48.51
N PRO A 51 19.81 52.85 47.80
CA PRO A 51 21.15 52.90 48.37
C PRO A 51 21.26 54.01 49.43
N ASP A 52 22.05 53.77 50.43
CA ASP A 52 22.30 54.75 51.47
C ASP A 52 22.84 56.06 50.83
N GLY A 53 22.21 57.18 51.17
CA GLY A 53 22.63 58.49 50.64
C GLY A 53 22.07 58.86 49.28
N ALA A 54 21.37 57.98 48.57
CA ALA A 54 20.87 58.23 47.20
C ALA A 54 19.99 59.46 47.04
N LEU A 55 19.19 59.82 48.06
CA LEU A 55 18.40 61.05 48.04
C LEU A 55 19.16 62.29 48.48
N SER A 56 20.19 62.18 49.36
CA SER A 56 21.04 63.27 49.70
C SER A 56 21.95 63.67 48.55
N ASP A 57 22.49 62.69 47.79
CA ASP A 57 23.32 62.96 46.64
C ASP A 57 22.53 63.68 45.52
N ALA A 58 21.28 63.27 45.29
CA ALA A 58 20.36 63.93 44.38
C ALA A 58 19.96 65.36 44.86
N ALA A 59 19.95 65.58 46.18
CA ALA A 59 19.67 66.92 46.76
C ALA A 59 20.90 67.84 46.68
N ASP A 60 22.11 67.29 46.89
CA ASP A 60 23.33 68.08 46.86
C ASP A 60 23.69 68.56 45.47
N GLU A 61 23.43 67.78 44.41
CA GLU A 61 23.50 68.25 43.01
C GLU A 61 22.56 69.42 42.74
N SER A 62 21.56 69.67 43.58
CA SER A 62 20.56 70.73 43.40
C SER A 62 20.95 72.07 44.08
N HIS A 63 21.92 72.12 44.96
CA HIS A 63 22.25 73.28 45.80
C HIS A 63 22.96 74.42 45.12
N GLY A 64 23.43 74.27 43.88
CA GLY A 64 24.00 75.38 43.07
C GLY A 64 22.95 76.10 42.29
N LEU A 65 22.50 77.32 42.72
CA LEU A 65 21.54 78.18 42.03
C LEU A 65 20.03 77.81 42.23
N TRP A 66 19.61 77.68 43.51
CA TRP A 66 18.23 77.35 43.89
C TRP A 66 17.16 78.27 43.29
N PHE A 67 17.42 79.60 43.09
CA PHE A 67 16.48 80.57 42.55
C PHE A 67 16.22 80.41 41.05
N ARG A 68 17.13 79.77 40.26
CA ARG A 68 16.92 79.44 38.85
C ARG A 68 16.05 78.19 38.65
N LYS A 69 16.00 77.33 39.66
CA LYS A 69 15.24 76.06 39.61
C LYS A 69 13.82 76.16 40.16
N LEU A 70 13.41 77.37 40.62
CA LEU A 70 12.04 77.56 41.18
C LEU A 70 10.93 77.30 40.13
N PHE A 71 11.25 77.21 38.86
CA PHE A 71 10.29 77.01 37.73
C PHE A 71 10.65 75.86 36.80
N SER A 72 11.64 75.03 37.14
CA SER A 72 12.01 73.86 36.34
C SER A 72 11.77 72.56 37.07
N LYS A 73 11.13 71.59 36.44
CA LYS A 73 11.07 70.22 36.89
C LYS A 73 12.47 69.63 36.70
N SER A 74 13.08 69.16 37.79
CA SER A 74 14.34 68.41 37.72
C SER A 74 14.00 66.92 37.81
N GLU A 75 14.41 66.18 36.81
CA GLU A 75 14.25 64.70 36.81
C GLU A 75 15.60 64.05 37.19
N TYR A 76 15.57 63.23 38.20
CA TYR A 76 16.75 62.48 38.68
C TYR A 76 16.44 60.98 38.59
N ALA A 77 17.41 60.20 38.06
CA ALA A 77 17.37 58.75 38.10
C ALA A 77 18.27 58.23 39.22
N VAL A 78 17.74 57.48 40.09
CA VAL A 78 18.48 56.80 41.17
C VAL A 78 18.44 55.32 40.89
N THR A 79 19.62 54.66 40.99
CA THR A 79 19.68 53.21 40.89
C THR A 79 19.06 52.58 42.15
N LEU A 80 18.11 51.70 41.96
CA LEU A 80 17.43 50.98 43.02
C LEU A 80 18.05 49.60 43.22
N ASN A 81 18.10 49.14 44.49
CA ASN A 81 18.44 47.76 44.79
C ASN A 81 17.12 46.96 44.75
N VAL A 82 17.02 46.07 43.80
CA VAL A 82 15.82 45.23 43.60
C VAL A 82 16.17 43.80 43.99
N ASN A 83 15.39 43.24 44.93
CA ASN A 83 15.46 41.85 45.33
C ASN A 83 14.10 41.18 45.02
N TYR A 84 14.10 39.96 44.50
CA TYR A 84 12.90 39.20 44.23
C TYR A 84 13.17 37.69 44.40
N SER A 85 12.09 36.93 44.62
CA SER A 85 12.17 35.47 44.69
C SER A 85 12.04 34.86 43.29
N GLU A 86 13.15 34.37 42.75
CA GLU A 86 13.15 33.64 41.44
C GLU A 86 12.23 32.43 41.49
N ALA A 87 12.19 31.69 42.61
CA ALA A 87 11.34 30.52 42.80
C ALA A 87 9.84 30.87 42.73
N ASN A 88 9.45 32.02 43.37
CA ASN A 88 8.07 32.48 43.34
C ASN A 88 7.68 32.95 41.94
N LEU A 89 8.56 33.66 41.24
CA LEU A 89 8.35 34.09 39.88
C LEU A 89 8.16 32.86 38.94
N ALA A 90 9.05 31.88 39.02
CA ALA A 90 8.92 30.63 38.26
C ALA A 90 7.62 29.90 38.54
N SER A 91 7.20 29.84 39.80
CA SER A 91 5.94 29.23 40.23
C SER A 91 4.73 29.96 39.64
N LEU A 92 4.75 31.32 39.64
CA LEU A 92 3.69 32.10 39.00
C LEU A 92 3.61 31.90 37.51
N ILE A 93 4.74 31.86 36.83
CA ILE A 93 4.81 31.58 35.37
C ILE A 93 4.23 30.17 35.08
N ALA A 94 4.58 29.18 35.92
CA ALA A 94 4.10 27.82 35.75
C ALA A 94 2.58 27.67 36.01
N ALA A 95 2.05 28.46 36.95
CA ALA A 95 0.65 28.39 37.36
C ALA A 95 -0.31 29.25 36.52
N TYR A 96 0.24 30.17 35.72
CA TYR A 96 -0.58 31.08 34.93
C TYR A 96 -1.22 30.34 33.74
N ASP A 97 -2.48 30.66 33.46
CA ASP A 97 -3.17 30.16 32.30
C ASP A 97 -2.77 30.98 31.04
N TRP A 98 -1.84 30.42 30.25
CA TRP A 98 -1.36 31.04 29.04
C TRP A 98 -2.33 30.85 27.85
N GLY A 99 -3.49 30.22 28.04
CA GLY A 99 -4.44 29.91 26.98
C GLY A 99 -3.86 28.90 25.97
N ASN A 100 -3.20 27.88 26.49
CA ASN A 100 -2.38 26.95 25.71
C ASN A 100 -3.18 26.17 24.66
N VAL A 101 -2.91 26.43 23.39
CA VAL A 101 -3.32 25.62 22.23
C VAL A 101 -2.09 24.79 21.83
N PRO A 102 -2.13 23.45 21.92
CA PRO A 102 -1.00 22.63 21.55
C PRO A 102 -0.69 22.74 20.04
N PRO A 103 0.57 22.53 19.64
CA PRO A 103 0.90 22.44 18.22
C PRO A 103 0.25 21.21 17.59
N THR A 104 -0.03 21.28 16.31
CA THR A 104 -0.48 20.16 15.49
C THR A 104 0.49 19.96 14.35
N ASP A 105 0.87 18.71 14.10
CA ASP A 105 1.81 18.34 13.07
C ASP A 105 1.21 18.46 11.67
N ALA A 106 2.06 18.78 10.70
CA ALA A 106 1.72 18.68 9.30
C ALA A 106 1.44 17.22 8.94
N LYS A 107 0.54 17.00 7.97
CA LYS A 107 0.21 15.67 7.45
C LYS A 107 -0.14 15.73 5.96
N VAL A 108 0.12 14.63 5.27
CA VAL A 108 -0.40 14.43 3.92
C VAL A 108 -1.87 14.02 4.04
N VAL A 109 -2.73 14.69 3.27
CA VAL A 109 -4.17 14.43 3.22
C VAL A 109 -4.59 14.18 1.78
N GLN A 110 -5.56 13.28 1.62
CA GLN A 110 -6.16 13.02 0.32
C GLN A 110 -7.41 13.88 0.14
N GLY A 111 -7.52 14.56 -1.00
CA GLY A 111 -8.70 15.31 -1.42
C GLY A 111 -9.82 14.40 -1.91
N GLU A 112 -11.01 14.96 -2.08
CA GLU A 112 -12.17 14.23 -2.63
C GLU A 112 -11.95 13.80 -4.10
N ASP A 113 -11.07 14.47 -4.80
CA ASP A 113 -10.65 14.16 -6.18
C ASP A 113 -9.54 13.10 -6.26
N GLY A 114 -9.13 12.54 -5.11
CA GLY A 114 -8.05 11.56 -5.00
C GLY A 114 -6.65 12.18 -4.95
N SER A 115 -6.47 13.47 -5.19
CA SER A 115 -5.16 14.14 -5.14
C SER A 115 -4.62 14.21 -3.71
N PHE A 116 -3.30 14.18 -3.57
CA PHE A 116 -2.65 14.38 -2.28
C PHE A 116 -2.15 15.80 -2.12
N SER A 117 -2.28 16.34 -0.92
CA SER A 117 -1.78 17.65 -0.53
C SER A 117 -1.25 17.64 0.90
N ILE A 118 -0.42 18.61 1.25
CA ILE A 118 0.03 18.77 2.63
C ILE A 118 -0.92 19.72 3.34
N GLN A 119 -1.54 19.24 4.42
CA GLN A 119 -2.13 20.12 5.42
C GLN A 119 -0.97 20.60 6.29
N PRO A 120 -0.68 21.92 6.32
CA PRO A 120 0.45 22.44 7.06
C PRO A 120 0.25 22.28 8.57
N GLU A 121 1.37 22.33 9.28
CA GLU A 121 1.41 22.40 10.74
C GLU A 121 0.78 23.69 11.26
N ASP A 122 0.29 23.64 12.50
CA ASP A 122 -0.06 24.80 13.29
C ASP A 122 0.77 24.76 14.59
N ASP A 123 1.64 25.74 14.77
CA ASP A 123 2.48 25.85 15.97
C ASP A 123 1.65 26.15 17.24
N GLY A 124 0.37 26.51 17.10
CA GLY A 124 -0.44 26.88 18.24
C GLY A 124 0.17 28.03 19.07
N ASN A 125 -0.04 27.98 20.39
CA ASN A 125 0.54 28.96 21.31
C ASN A 125 0.94 28.34 22.65
N MET A 126 1.17 27.04 22.70
CA MET A 126 1.51 26.34 23.93
C MET A 126 2.88 26.80 24.48
N VAL A 127 2.88 27.32 25.70
CA VAL A 127 4.07 27.86 26.34
C VAL A 127 4.82 26.78 27.11
N ASP A 128 6.11 26.63 26.88
CA ASP A 128 7.04 25.95 27.78
C ASP A 128 7.41 26.89 28.92
N THR A 129 6.74 26.72 30.04
CA THR A 129 6.89 27.59 31.22
C THR A 129 8.29 27.48 31.84
N THR A 130 9.00 26.37 31.64
CA THR A 130 10.39 26.22 32.12
C THR A 130 11.33 27.10 31.32
N VAL A 131 11.22 27.06 29.98
CA VAL A 131 12.00 27.91 29.09
C VAL A 131 11.70 29.38 29.36
N LEU A 132 10.41 29.75 29.45
CA LEU A 132 9.99 31.11 29.74
C LEU A 132 10.53 31.60 31.11
N SER A 133 10.45 30.78 32.17
CA SER A 133 10.93 31.14 33.51
C SER A 133 12.43 31.41 33.48
N ASN A 134 13.22 30.52 32.89
CA ASN A 134 14.67 30.65 32.83
C ASN A 134 15.10 31.94 32.08
N TYR A 135 14.48 32.17 30.92
CA TYR A 135 14.72 33.36 30.14
C TYR A 135 14.33 34.65 30.90
N THR A 136 13.16 34.66 31.56
CA THR A 136 12.69 35.78 32.32
C THR A 136 13.64 36.13 33.46
N ILE A 137 14.09 35.13 34.22
CA ILE A 137 15.02 35.33 35.34
C ILE A 137 16.35 35.90 34.83
N GLU A 138 16.87 35.43 33.69
CA GLU A 138 18.07 35.95 33.07
C GLU A 138 17.89 37.41 32.66
N GLN A 139 16.79 37.75 31.97
CA GLN A 139 16.51 39.14 31.56
C GLN A 139 16.36 40.07 32.78
N MET A 140 15.67 39.64 33.84
CA MET A 140 15.56 40.44 35.04
C MET A 140 16.89 40.68 35.75
N ARG A 141 17.79 39.69 35.80
CA ARG A 141 19.15 39.88 36.33
C ARG A 141 19.92 40.91 35.51
N ASN A 142 19.64 41.07 34.22
CA ASN A 142 20.22 42.07 33.34
C ASN A 142 19.50 43.42 33.38
N GLY A 143 18.46 43.58 34.25
CA GLY A 143 17.69 44.80 34.40
C GLY A 143 16.54 44.98 33.43
N ASN A 144 16.20 43.95 32.67
CA ASN A 144 15.11 43.96 31.69
C ASN A 144 13.85 43.29 32.32
N ASN A 145 12.77 44.02 32.46
CA ASN A 145 11.51 43.51 33.00
C ASN A 145 10.39 43.39 31.93
N THR A 146 10.73 43.61 30.67
CA THR A 146 9.83 43.42 29.55
C THR A 146 10.31 42.23 28.73
N ILE A 147 9.53 41.18 28.72
CA ILE A 147 9.89 39.87 28.16
C ILE A 147 9.10 39.65 26.89
N ASN A 148 9.77 39.68 25.76
CA ASN A 148 9.18 39.22 24.51
C ASN A 148 9.21 37.69 24.47
N MET A 149 8.03 37.08 24.50
CA MET A 149 7.93 35.61 24.57
C MET A 149 8.36 34.92 23.28
N VAL A 150 8.35 35.63 22.13
CA VAL A 150 8.89 35.08 20.87
C VAL A 150 10.42 35.00 20.95
N ASP A 151 11.07 36.07 21.46
CA ASP A 151 12.54 36.09 21.63
C ASP A 151 12.99 35.07 22.68
N ALA A 152 12.14 34.77 23.67
CA ALA A 152 12.38 33.72 24.65
C ALA A 152 12.37 32.30 24.03
N ASN A 153 11.88 32.15 22.79
CA ASN A 153 11.69 30.86 22.12
C ASN A 153 10.96 29.83 23.00
N CYS A 154 10.00 30.30 23.78
CA CYS A 154 9.28 29.49 24.78
C CYS A 154 8.00 28.82 24.25
N TYR A 155 7.64 29.01 23.00
CA TYR A 155 6.51 28.31 22.38
C TYR A 155 6.94 26.94 21.89
N LYS A 156 6.14 25.92 22.23
CA LYS A 156 6.29 24.59 21.62
C LYS A 156 5.99 24.69 20.13
N LYS A 157 6.67 23.86 19.37
CA LYS A 157 6.50 23.79 17.91
C LYS A 157 6.00 22.42 17.52
N ALA A 158 5.40 22.32 16.35
CA ALA A 158 5.09 21.07 15.71
C ALA A 158 6.36 20.25 15.46
N GLU A 159 6.29 18.94 15.59
CA GLU A 159 7.41 18.03 15.36
C GLU A 159 7.58 17.73 13.86
N VAL A 160 6.44 17.62 13.14
CA VAL A 160 6.42 17.40 11.69
C VAL A 160 6.00 18.69 11.00
N THR A 161 6.82 19.16 10.05
CA THR A 161 6.55 20.37 9.28
C THR A 161 6.15 20.05 7.85
N ALA A 162 5.46 20.98 7.19
CA ALA A 162 5.11 20.86 5.78
C ALA A 162 6.34 20.66 4.89
N ASP A 163 7.44 21.31 5.25
CA ASP A 163 8.72 21.15 4.53
C ASP A 163 9.28 19.74 4.62
N SER A 164 9.14 19.08 5.77
CA SER A 164 9.61 17.71 5.98
C SER A 164 8.78 16.66 5.22
N LEU A 165 7.58 17.01 4.77
CA LEU A 165 6.68 16.12 4.04
C LEU A 165 6.72 16.28 2.52
N LYS A 166 7.52 17.21 1.99
CA LYS A 166 7.58 17.47 0.53
C LYS A 166 8.03 16.24 -0.27
N ASP A 167 9.02 15.53 0.19
CA ASP A 167 9.51 14.32 -0.47
C ASP A 167 8.47 13.20 -0.39
N THR A 168 7.80 13.07 0.73
CA THR A 168 6.68 12.14 0.91
C THR A 168 5.54 12.46 -0.07
N LEU A 169 5.14 13.71 -0.19
CA LEU A 169 4.11 14.12 -1.16
C LEU A 169 4.53 13.85 -2.60
N ALA A 170 5.80 14.12 -2.95
CA ALA A 170 6.33 13.82 -4.28
C ALA A 170 6.25 12.32 -4.59
N LEU A 171 6.56 11.46 -3.63
CA LEU A 171 6.46 10.02 -3.75
C LEU A 171 4.99 9.55 -3.93
N TYR A 172 4.05 10.11 -3.17
CA TYR A 172 2.61 9.82 -3.37
C TYR A 172 2.15 10.15 -4.79
N ASN A 173 2.55 11.31 -5.30
CA ASN A 173 2.20 11.74 -6.65
C ASN A 173 2.89 10.88 -7.73
N GLN A 174 4.12 10.43 -7.49
CA GLN A 174 4.83 9.51 -8.38
C GLN A 174 4.11 8.17 -8.47
N ILE A 175 3.77 7.57 -7.32
CA ILE A 175 3.04 6.29 -7.24
C ILE A 175 1.67 6.42 -7.92
N GLY A 176 0.96 7.51 -7.69
CA GLY A 176 -0.33 7.76 -8.31
C GLY A 176 -0.29 7.94 -9.84
N ALA A 177 0.88 8.13 -10.42
CA ALA A 177 1.08 8.21 -11.87
C ALA A 177 1.43 6.86 -12.51
N VAL A 178 1.62 5.81 -11.71
CA VAL A 178 1.93 4.45 -12.20
C VAL A 178 0.70 3.84 -12.87
N GLU A 179 0.93 3.13 -13.97
CA GLU A 179 -0.08 2.37 -14.70
C GLU A 179 0.42 0.94 -14.91
N ILE A 180 -0.28 -0.03 -14.37
CA ILE A 180 0.03 -1.45 -14.54
C ILE A 180 -1.05 -2.08 -15.41
N THR A 181 -0.67 -2.50 -16.60
CA THR A 181 -1.56 -3.18 -17.54
C THR A 181 -1.28 -4.68 -17.53
N TYR A 182 -2.29 -5.45 -17.19
CA TYR A 182 -2.27 -6.90 -17.30
C TYR A 182 -2.74 -7.31 -18.68
N ASP A 183 -1.92 -8.10 -19.38
CA ASP A 183 -2.17 -8.54 -20.77
C ASP A 183 -2.57 -10.03 -20.78
N MET A 184 -3.82 -10.31 -21.10
CA MET A 184 -4.36 -11.65 -21.30
C MET A 184 -4.65 -11.94 -22.80
N THR A 185 -4.13 -11.12 -23.72
CA THR A 185 -4.33 -11.31 -25.17
C THR A 185 -3.60 -12.52 -25.75
N ASN A 186 -2.74 -13.16 -24.94
CA ASN A 186 -2.07 -14.41 -25.27
C ASN A 186 -2.98 -15.65 -25.21
N ARG A 187 -4.23 -15.48 -24.78
CA ARG A 187 -5.22 -16.57 -24.71
C ARG A 187 -5.96 -16.71 -26.03
N GLU A 188 -6.42 -17.91 -26.32
CA GLU A 188 -7.21 -18.16 -27.52
C GLU A 188 -8.59 -17.51 -27.43
N GLU A 189 -9.07 -16.99 -28.57
CA GLU A 189 -10.44 -16.46 -28.70
C GLU A 189 -11.52 -17.54 -28.49
N LEU A 190 -11.16 -18.82 -28.58
CA LEU A 190 -12.04 -19.95 -28.28
C LEU A 190 -12.47 -20.00 -26.80
N PHE A 191 -11.75 -19.28 -25.94
CA PHE A 191 -12.03 -19.20 -24.50
C PHE A 191 -12.14 -17.72 -24.11
N ASP A 192 -13.21 -17.08 -24.57
CA ASP A 192 -13.53 -15.72 -24.14
C ASP A 192 -13.56 -15.62 -22.60
N PRO A 193 -13.15 -14.49 -22.06
CA PRO A 193 -12.72 -13.26 -22.71
C PRO A 193 -11.21 -13.22 -22.92
N VAL A 194 -10.77 -12.45 -23.92
CA VAL A 194 -9.37 -12.03 -24.10
C VAL A 194 -9.28 -10.51 -24.01
N GLY A 195 -8.19 -9.98 -23.52
CA GLY A 195 -8.01 -8.53 -23.42
C GLY A 195 -6.95 -8.09 -22.42
N THR A 196 -7.06 -6.85 -22.05
CA THR A 196 -6.17 -6.20 -21.07
C THR A 196 -6.98 -5.60 -19.94
N GLU A 197 -6.42 -5.59 -18.74
CA GLU A 197 -6.97 -4.88 -17.57
C GLU A 197 -5.91 -3.97 -16.98
N THR A 198 -6.29 -2.76 -16.62
CA THR A 198 -5.34 -1.74 -16.17
C THR A 198 -5.66 -1.27 -14.76
N VAL A 199 -4.67 -1.33 -13.89
CA VAL A 199 -4.64 -0.63 -12.61
C VAL A 199 -4.01 0.72 -12.85
N GLY A 200 -4.83 1.76 -12.85
CA GLY A 200 -4.40 3.14 -13.06
C GLY A 200 -4.66 4.03 -11.85
N HIS A 201 -4.54 5.32 -12.07
CA HIS A 201 -4.61 6.35 -11.03
C HIS A 201 -5.81 6.19 -10.08
N GLU A 202 -7.02 5.98 -10.61
CA GLU A 202 -8.24 5.89 -9.77
C GLU A 202 -8.19 4.73 -8.78
N GLN A 203 -7.71 3.56 -9.20
CA GLN A 203 -7.57 2.38 -8.36
C GLN A 203 -6.47 2.59 -7.33
N LEU A 204 -5.31 3.10 -7.76
CA LEU A 204 -4.17 3.34 -6.88
C LEU A 204 -4.53 4.34 -5.78
N MET A 205 -5.22 5.42 -6.11
CA MET A 205 -5.66 6.41 -5.12
C MET A 205 -6.60 5.85 -4.05
N GLN A 206 -7.39 4.82 -4.38
CA GLN A 206 -8.25 4.14 -3.41
C GLN A 206 -7.52 3.11 -2.53
N TRP A 207 -6.34 2.64 -2.97
CA TRP A 207 -5.59 1.59 -2.31
C TRP A 207 -4.42 2.11 -1.49
N ILE A 208 -3.84 3.26 -1.87
CA ILE A 208 -2.71 3.83 -1.15
C ILE A 208 -3.14 4.19 0.27
N THR A 209 -2.38 3.70 1.23
CA THR A 209 -2.50 4.01 2.64
C THR A 209 -1.17 4.57 3.15
N SER A 210 -1.23 5.44 4.17
CA SER A 210 -0.05 6.03 4.80
C SER A 210 -0.10 5.83 6.29
N ASP A 211 0.96 5.30 6.86
CA ASP A 211 1.18 5.27 8.28
C ASP A 211 2.60 5.80 8.58
N GLY A 212 2.68 6.91 9.33
CA GLY A 212 3.95 7.53 9.72
C GLY A 212 4.87 7.92 8.56
N GLY A 213 4.32 8.22 7.35
CA GLY A 213 5.08 8.57 6.15
C GLY A 213 5.57 7.38 5.33
N GLN A 214 5.30 6.15 5.77
CA GLN A 214 5.48 4.96 4.94
C GLN A 214 4.23 4.72 4.09
N ILE A 215 4.46 4.47 2.80
CA ILE A 215 3.40 4.17 1.84
C ILE A 215 3.24 2.67 1.74
N SER A 216 2.02 2.20 1.80
CA SER A 216 1.62 0.84 1.53
C SER A 216 0.32 0.82 0.72
N ILE A 217 -0.02 -0.33 0.16
CA ILE A 217 -1.31 -0.52 -0.49
C ILE A 217 -2.24 -1.34 0.38
N ASP A 218 -3.54 -1.07 0.26
CA ASP A 218 -4.58 -1.91 0.82
C ASP A 218 -4.65 -3.21 0.01
N LYS A 219 -3.94 -4.24 0.48
CA LYS A 219 -3.84 -5.54 -0.21
C LYS A 219 -5.18 -6.23 -0.39
N GLU A 220 -6.13 -6.03 0.51
CA GLU A 220 -7.45 -6.65 0.40
C GLU A 220 -8.23 -6.07 -0.78
N LYS A 221 -8.21 -4.74 -0.96
CA LYS A 221 -8.81 -4.11 -2.14
C LYS A 221 -8.11 -4.50 -3.44
N ALA A 222 -6.78 -4.58 -3.43
CA ALA A 222 -6.01 -5.04 -4.57
C ALA A 222 -6.36 -6.49 -4.93
N LYS A 223 -6.49 -7.39 -3.94
CA LYS A 223 -6.93 -8.78 -4.14
C LYS A 223 -8.33 -8.87 -4.72
N GLU A 224 -9.29 -8.10 -4.18
CA GLU A 224 -10.64 -8.05 -4.70
C GLU A 224 -10.66 -7.61 -6.17
N TRP A 225 -9.84 -6.62 -6.53
CA TRP A 225 -9.74 -6.15 -7.91
C TRP A 225 -9.12 -7.20 -8.83
N VAL A 226 -8.00 -7.83 -8.44
CA VAL A 226 -7.34 -8.91 -9.21
C VAL A 226 -8.29 -10.10 -9.36
N GLN A 227 -8.98 -10.48 -8.28
CA GLN A 227 -9.97 -11.57 -8.34
C GLN A 227 -11.07 -11.25 -9.35
N THR A 228 -11.69 -10.06 -9.25
CA THR A 228 -12.87 -9.70 -10.06
C THR A 228 -12.50 -9.41 -11.53
N ASN A 229 -11.41 -8.66 -11.76
CA ASN A 229 -11.09 -8.16 -13.09
C ASN A 229 -10.15 -9.09 -13.87
N ILE A 230 -9.41 -9.97 -13.18
CA ILE A 230 -8.48 -10.91 -13.82
C ILE A 230 -8.98 -12.35 -13.65
N ALA A 231 -8.97 -12.88 -12.41
CA ALA A 231 -9.24 -14.30 -12.21
C ALA A 231 -10.66 -14.71 -12.61
N ASP A 232 -11.70 -14.03 -12.13
CA ASP A 232 -13.09 -14.36 -12.44
C ASP A 232 -13.42 -14.18 -13.93
N LYS A 233 -12.74 -13.24 -14.59
CA LYS A 233 -13.01 -12.87 -15.96
C LYS A 233 -12.22 -13.71 -16.97
N TYR A 234 -10.95 -14.00 -16.68
CA TYR A 234 -10.01 -14.57 -17.64
C TYR A 234 -9.49 -15.97 -17.28
N ASP A 235 -9.70 -16.47 -16.06
CA ASP A 235 -9.31 -17.82 -15.74
C ASP A 235 -10.19 -18.84 -16.46
N THR A 236 -9.55 -19.81 -17.10
CA THR A 236 -10.18 -20.89 -17.83
C THR A 236 -10.11 -22.23 -17.07
N PHE A 237 -9.27 -22.32 -16.03
CA PHE A 237 -9.26 -23.43 -15.09
C PHE A 237 -10.01 -23.01 -13.81
N LYS A 238 -11.31 -23.20 -13.82
CA LYS A 238 -12.23 -22.82 -12.72
C LYS A 238 -12.78 -24.06 -12.00
N SER A 239 -13.52 -23.79 -10.93
CA SER A 239 -14.23 -24.82 -10.21
C SER A 239 -15.30 -25.51 -11.06
N GLU A 240 -15.76 -26.68 -10.59
CA GLU A 240 -16.82 -27.46 -11.20
C GLU A 240 -18.04 -26.62 -11.60
N GLY A 241 -18.61 -26.90 -12.78
CA GLY A 241 -19.77 -26.20 -13.32
C GLY A 241 -19.46 -25.06 -14.30
N TYR A 242 -18.19 -24.75 -14.52
CA TYR A 242 -17.80 -23.82 -15.58
C TYR A 242 -17.77 -24.54 -16.95
N THR A 243 -18.37 -23.94 -17.97
CA THR A 243 -18.42 -24.46 -19.35
C THR A 243 -17.53 -23.64 -20.26
N ARG A 244 -16.86 -24.28 -21.20
CA ARG A 244 -16.09 -23.64 -22.26
C ARG A 244 -16.72 -23.94 -23.60
N THR A 245 -16.74 -22.96 -24.47
CA THR A 245 -17.10 -23.15 -25.88
C THR A 245 -15.88 -23.61 -26.66
N PHE A 246 -16.03 -24.59 -27.51
CA PHE A 246 -14.97 -25.12 -28.38
C PHE A 246 -15.50 -25.44 -29.78
N GLU A 247 -14.76 -25.06 -30.80
CA GLU A 247 -15.07 -25.41 -32.18
C GLU A 247 -14.48 -26.78 -32.52
N SER A 248 -15.31 -27.81 -32.40
CA SER A 248 -14.93 -29.18 -32.72
C SER A 248 -14.78 -29.37 -34.24
N THR A 249 -13.86 -30.24 -34.61
CA THR A 249 -13.61 -30.58 -36.00
C THR A 249 -14.80 -31.21 -36.71
N ALA A 250 -15.57 -32.05 -36.00
CA ALA A 250 -16.70 -32.79 -36.59
C ALA A 250 -18.07 -32.15 -36.27
N ASP A 251 -18.25 -31.61 -35.05
CA ASP A 251 -19.58 -31.26 -34.54
C ASP A 251 -19.83 -29.73 -34.47
N GLY A 252 -18.87 -28.90 -34.94
CA GLY A 252 -18.99 -27.47 -34.82
C GLY A 252 -18.83 -27.01 -33.36
N THR A 253 -19.56 -25.97 -32.97
CA THR A 253 -19.50 -25.41 -31.61
C THR A 253 -20.06 -26.38 -30.56
N VAL A 254 -19.22 -26.81 -29.62
CA VAL A 254 -19.59 -27.66 -28.49
C VAL A 254 -19.29 -26.97 -27.17
N GLU A 255 -20.06 -27.31 -26.14
CA GLU A 255 -19.78 -26.84 -24.77
C GLU A 255 -19.10 -27.95 -23.97
N LEU A 256 -17.95 -27.61 -23.40
CA LEU A 256 -17.14 -28.51 -22.57
C LEU A 256 -17.20 -28.07 -21.11
N ALA A 257 -17.86 -28.87 -20.28
CA ALA A 257 -17.89 -28.63 -18.86
C ALA A 257 -16.54 -28.97 -18.22
N LEU A 258 -16.05 -28.11 -17.33
CA LEU A 258 -14.96 -28.47 -16.43
C LEU A 258 -15.46 -29.51 -15.43
N THR A 259 -14.75 -30.61 -15.36
CA THR A 259 -14.99 -31.72 -14.42
C THR A 259 -13.86 -31.74 -13.37
N PRO A 260 -14.03 -32.44 -12.24
CA PRO A 260 -12.97 -32.59 -11.25
C PRO A 260 -11.68 -33.25 -11.81
N THR A 261 -11.79 -33.94 -12.96
CA THR A 261 -10.67 -34.60 -13.63
C THR A 261 -10.00 -33.73 -14.69
N SER A 262 -10.60 -32.60 -15.07
CA SER A 262 -9.99 -31.64 -16.02
C SER A 262 -8.65 -31.14 -15.48
N THR A 263 -7.65 -30.99 -16.38
CA THR A 263 -6.29 -30.67 -15.95
C THR A 263 -5.69 -29.47 -16.68
N TYR A 264 -6.40 -28.89 -17.67
CA TYR A 264 -5.90 -27.81 -18.49
C TYR A 264 -6.65 -26.49 -18.26
N GLY A 265 -5.93 -25.41 -18.32
CA GLY A 265 -6.44 -24.03 -18.31
C GLY A 265 -5.51 -23.08 -17.55
N TRP A 266 -5.88 -21.83 -17.59
CA TRP A 266 -5.22 -20.74 -16.85
C TRP A 266 -5.88 -20.59 -15.50
N LYS A 267 -5.06 -20.44 -14.47
CA LYS A 267 -5.48 -20.10 -13.11
C LYS A 267 -4.53 -19.06 -12.54
N THR A 268 -5.06 -17.90 -12.27
CA THR A 268 -4.32 -16.77 -11.68
C THR A 268 -3.96 -17.07 -10.22
N ASP A 269 -2.71 -16.82 -9.86
CA ASP A 269 -2.30 -16.70 -8.46
C ASP A 269 -2.55 -15.25 -8.00
N VAL A 270 -3.69 -15.05 -7.35
CA VAL A 270 -4.13 -13.72 -6.91
C VAL A 270 -3.16 -13.11 -5.90
N ASP A 271 -2.67 -13.91 -4.96
CA ASP A 271 -1.76 -13.44 -3.92
C ASP A 271 -0.41 -13.03 -4.51
N ALA A 272 0.19 -13.88 -5.34
CA ALA A 272 1.45 -13.57 -6.01
C ALA A 272 1.32 -12.38 -6.97
N THR A 273 0.17 -12.25 -7.66
CA THR A 273 -0.10 -11.11 -8.55
C THR A 273 -0.16 -9.80 -7.76
N VAL A 274 -0.79 -9.79 -6.58
CA VAL A 274 -0.87 -8.60 -5.73
C VAL A 274 0.49 -8.26 -5.12
N ASP A 275 1.28 -9.26 -4.74
CA ASP A 275 2.64 -9.02 -4.24
C ASP A 275 3.52 -8.38 -5.32
N LYS A 276 3.43 -8.85 -6.57
CA LYS A 276 4.12 -8.24 -7.72
C LYS A 276 3.59 -6.85 -8.07
N LEU A 277 2.28 -6.64 -7.97
CA LEU A 277 1.66 -5.34 -8.15
C LEU A 277 2.21 -4.32 -7.16
N GLU A 278 2.36 -4.71 -5.89
CA GLU A 278 2.96 -3.84 -4.88
C GLU A 278 4.42 -3.47 -5.21
N GLU A 279 5.22 -4.43 -5.71
CA GLU A 279 6.60 -4.14 -6.15
C GLU A 279 6.62 -3.08 -7.26
N TYR A 280 5.81 -3.22 -8.33
CA TYR A 280 5.75 -2.23 -9.42
C TYR A 280 5.32 -0.85 -8.94
N ILE A 281 4.36 -0.78 -8.01
CA ILE A 281 3.90 0.46 -7.41
C ILE A 281 5.03 1.12 -6.59
N GLN A 282 5.74 0.34 -5.77
CA GLN A 282 6.85 0.84 -4.96
C GLN A 282 8.03 1.34 -5.80
N ASP A 283 8.33 0.64 -6.90
CA ASP A 283 9.38 1.02 -7.84
C ASP A 283 8.99 2.24 -8.70
N GLY A 284 7.71 2.59 -8.74
CA GLY A 284 7.18 3.70 -9.53
C GLY A 284 7.22 3.43 -11.04
N GLU A 285 7.15 2.17 -11.45
CA GLU A 285 7.27 1.74 -12.85
C GLU A 285 5.90 1.42 -13.46
N SER A 286 5.60 2.04 -14.61
CA SER A 286 4.48 1.63 -15.45
C SER A 286 4.90 0.48 -16.33
N VAL A 287 4.13 -0.62 -16.29
CA VAL A 287 4.46 -1.87 -16.98
C VAL A 287 3.25 -2.48 -17.68
N THR A 288 3.53 -3.27 -18.72
CA THR A 288 2.56 -4.20 -19.29
C THR A 288 3.08 -5.61 -19.07
N VAL A 289 2.33 -6.40 -18.29
CA VAL A 289 2.75 -7.72 -17.81
C VAL A 289 1.60 -8.70 -17.84
N GLU A 290 1.91 -9.98 -17.69
CA GLU A 290 0.89 -10.98 -17.38
C GLU A 290 0.70 -11.08 -15.86
N PRO A 291 -0.46 -11.54 -15.35
CA PRO A 291 -0.60 -11.91 -13.94
C PRO A 291 0.28 -13.12 -13.60
N GLU A 292 0.57 -13.31 -12.32
CA GLU A 292 1.18 -14.55 -11.84
C GLU A 292 0.16 -15.69 -11.88
N TYR A 293 0.63 -16.92 -12.12
CA TYR A 293 -0.24 -18.06 -12.33
C TYR A 293 0.06 -19.20 -11.36
N GLU A 294 -0.98 -19.76 -10.74
CA GLU A 294 -0.94 -21.11 -10.15
C GLU A 294 -0.79 -22.17 -11.25
N GLN A 295 -1.47 -21.96 -12.39
CA GLN A 295 -1.38 -22.78 -13.57
C GLN A 295 -1.47 -21.92 -14.82
N ALA A 296 -0.47 -22.03 -15.67
CA ALA A 296 -0.47 -21.40 -17.00
C ALA A 296 -0.94 -22.41 -18.08
N GLY A 297 -1.57 -21.88 -19.11
CA GLY A 297 -1.87 -22.65 -20.33
C GLY A 297 -0.61 -22.97 -21.14
N PHE A 298 -0.77 -23.77 -22.16
CA PHE A 298 0.32 -24.22 -23.02
C PHE A 298 0.86 -23.08 -23.92
N ARG A 299 2.17 -22.96 -23.98
CA ARG A 299 2.87 -21.99 -24.81
C ARG A 299 3.93 -22.71 -25.64
N PRO A 300 3.66 -23.05 -26.90
CA PRO A 300 4.66 -23.63 -27.77
C PRO A 300 5.77 -22.61 -28.08
N LYS A 301 6.97 -23.11 -28.32
CA LYS A 301 8.18 -22.29 -28.53
C LYS A 301 8.13 -21.39 -29.77
N THR A 302 7.26 -21.71 -30.71
CA THR A 302 7.19 -21.07 -32.04
C THR A 302 6.01 -20.14 -32.24
N SER A 303 5.10 -20.07 -31.23
CA SER A 303 3.85 -19.32 -31.38
C SER A 303 3.91 -17.93 -30.76
N SER A 304 2.89 -17.15 -31.07
CA SER A 304 2.60 -15.84 -30.47
C SER A 304 2.33 -15.87 -28.97
N GLY A 305 2.35 -17.04 -28.35
CA GLY A 305 2.04 -17.25 -26.92
C GLY A 305 0.56 -17.40 -26.63
N LYS A 306 -0.31 -17.53 -27.63
CA LYS A 306 -1.74 -17.76 -27.46
C LYS A 306 -2.04 -19.14 -26.86
N GLU A 307 -3.16 -19.23 -26.15
CA GLU A 307 -3.67 -20.50 -25.64
C GLU A 307 -3.87 -21.49 -26.77
N PHE A 308 -3.64 -22.80 -26.53
CA PHE A 308 -3.55 -23.85 -27.54
C PHE A 308 -2.47 -23.65 -28.59
N GLY A 309 -1.50 -22.77 -28.35
CA GLY A 309 -0.33 -22.58 -29.20
C GLY A 309 -0.68 -22.37 -30.66
N GLU A 310 -1.62 -21.46 -30.93
CA GLU A 310 -2.15 -21.23 -32.27
C GLU A 310 -2.73 -22.51 -32.93
N LYS A 311 -3.51 -23.27 -32.13
CA LYS A 311 -4.12 -24.55 -32.50
C LYS A 311 -3.12 -25.71 -32.57
N THR A 312 -2.26 -25.82 -31.57
CA THR A 312 -1.48 -27.05 -31.32
C THR A 312 -2.14 -27.82 -30.17
N TYR A 313 -2.94 -28.80 -30.51
CA TYR A 313 -3.70 -29.62 -29.55
C TYR A 313 -4.12 -30.95 -30.15
N ILE A 314 -4.50 -31.91 -29.28
CA ILE A 314 -5.14 -33.15 -29.66
C ILE A 314 -6.64 -33.02 -29.37
N GLU A 315 -7.48 -33.32 -30.37
CA GLU A 315 -8.93 -33.46 -30.21
C GLU A 315 -9.28 -34.94 -30.27
N VAL A 316 -10.13 -35.40 -29.36
CA VAL A 316 -10.67 -36.76 -29.33
C VAL A 316 -12.19 -36.67 -29.28
N ASP A 317 -12.84 -37.23 -30.27
CA ASP A 317 -14.31 -37.32 -30.34
C ASP A 317 -14.78 -38.71 -29.92
N ILE A 318 -15.56 -38.73 -28.86
CA ILE A 318 -16.09 -39.99 -28.30
C ILE A 318 -17.14 -40.59 -29.20
N CYS A 319 -18.06 -39.76 -29.76
CA CYS A 319 -19.14 -40.27 -30.62
C CYS A 319 -18.61 -40.78 -31.95
N HIS A 320 -17.68 -40.11 -32.57
CA HIS A 320 -17.07 -40.51 -33.83
C HIS A 320 -15.93 -41.50 -33.64
N GLN A 321 -15.45 -41.70 -32.42
CA GLN A 321 -14.29 -42.58 -32.10
C GLN A 321 -13.09 -42.24 -32.96
N HIS A 322 -12.80 -40.94 -33.06
CA HIS A 322 -11.75 -40.40 -33.91
C HIS A 322 -10.89 -39.41 -33.14
N LEU A 323 -9.64 -39.25 -33.56
CA LEU A 323 -8.67 -38.32 -33.02
C LEU A 323 -8.09 -37.47 -34.16
N TRP A 324 -8.08 -36.17 -33.93
CA TRP A 324 -7.32 -35.24 -34.78
C TRP A 324 -6.20 -34.63 -33.92
N PHE A 325 -5.03 -34.52 -34.54
CA PHE A 325 -3.89 -33.82 -33.88
C PHE A 325 -3.46 -32.69 -34.78
N TYR A 326 -3.59 -31.48 -34.25
CA TYR A 326 -3.18 -30.23 -34.91
C TYR A 326 -1.86 -29.74 -34.33
N VAL A 327 -1.00 -29.23 -35.21
CA VAL A 327 0.28 -28.57 -34.90
C VAL A 327 0.31 -27.25 -35.67
N ASP A 328 0.48 -26.14 -34.98
CA ASP A 328 0.51 -24.78 -35.56
C ASP A 328 -0.68 -24.51 -36.51
N GLY A 329 -1.85 -24.99 -36.18
CA GLY A 329 -3.09 -24.81 -36.94
C GLY A 329 -3.30 -25.78 -38.10
N GLU A 330 -2.32 -26.60 -38.44
CA GLU A 330 -2.41 -27.58 -39.51
C GLU A 330 -2.69 -28.98 -38.97
N LEU A 331 -3.54 -29.74 -39.66
CA LEU A 331 -3.79 -31.16 -39.31
C LEU A 331 -2.51 -31.98 -39.52
N TYR A 332 -1.84 -32.35 -38.43
CA TYR A 332 -0.63 -33.16 -38.47
C TYR A 332 -0.93 -34.64 -38.70
N LEU A 333 -1.90 -35.18 -38.00
CA LEU A 333 -2.41 -36.56 -38.21
C LEU A 333 -3.84 -36.71 -37.70
N GLU A 334 -4.50 -37.73 -38.17
CA GLU A 334 -5.79 -38.22 -37.69
C GLU A 334 -5.80 -39.75 -37.58
N SER A 335 -6.66 -40.29 -36.73
CA SER A 335 -6.76 -41.72 -36.54
C SER A 335 -8.06 -42.13 -35.84
N ASP A 336 -8.61 -43.27 -36.28
CA ASP A 336 -9.62 -43.95 -35.48
C ASP A 336 -9.01 -44.40 -34.14
N VAL A 337 -9.82 -44.30 -33.05
CA VAL A 337 -9.44 -44.67 -31.70
C VAL A 337 -10.44 -45.61 -31.07
N VAL A 338 -10.14 -46.11 -29.87
CA VAL A 338 -11.13 -46.74 -28.99
C VAL A 338 -11.06 -46.10 -27.62
N THR A 339 -12.13 -45.42 -27.24
CA THR A 339 -12.28 -44.78 -25.92
C THR A 339 -12.81 -45.74 -24.87
N GLY A 340 -13.13 -45.27 -23.70
CA GLY A 340 -13.69 -46.02 -22.59
C GLY A 340 -15.03 -46.70 -22.92
N LEU A 341 -15.35 -47.74 -22.17
CA LEU A 341 -16.60 -48.50 -22.33
C LEU A 341 -17.81 -47.65 -21.94
N GLU A 342 -18.65 -47.32 -22.90
CA GLU A 342 -19.84 -46.45 -22.71
C GLU A 342 -20.80 -46.99 -21.65
N SER A 343 -21.01 -48.30 -21.62
CA SER A 343 -21.98 -48.96 -20.73
C SER A 343 -21.55 -49.06 -19.27
N ASP A 344 -20.29 -48.69 -18.92
CA ASP A 344 -19.76 -48.76 -17.57
C ASP A 344 -19.21 -47.38 -17.15
N VAL A 345 -19.92 -46.70 -16.27
CA VAL A 345 -19.58 -45.35 -15.80
C VAL A 345 -18.14 -45.22 -15.22
N ASN A 346 -17.61 -46.32 -14.64
CA ASN A 346 -16.25 -46.32 -14.08
C ASN A 346 -15.16 -46.53 -15.15
N ARG A 347 -15.61 -46.80 -16.38
CA ARG A 347 -14.70 -47.05 -17.52
C ARG A 347 -14.91 -46.06 -18.67
N GLN A 348 -15.76 -45.08 -18.52
CA GLN A 348 -15.98 -44.06 -19.54
C GLN A 348 -14.78 -43.14 -19.68
N THR A 349 -14.52 -42.71 -20.91
CA THR A 349 -13.73 -41.50 -21.16
C THR A 349 -14.66 -40.30 -20.98
N HIS A 350 -14.24 -39.32 -20.19
CA HIS A 350 -15.08 -38.13 -19.91
C HIS A 350 -14.72 -36.99 -20.85
N PRO A 351 -15.68 -36.28 -21.41
CA PRO A 351 -15.46 -35.03 -22.12
C PRO A 351 -14.81 -33.98 -21.19
N GLY A 352 -14.04 -33.08 -21.77
CA GLY A 352 -13.37 -32.01 -21.03
C GLY A 352 -12.10 -31.53 -21.66
N VAL A 353 -11.38 -30.66 -20.96
CA VAL A 353 -10.10 -30.11 -21.40
C VAL A 353 -8.98 -30.57 -20.48
N PHE A 354 -8.03 -31.26 -21.05
CA PHE A 354 -6.93 -31.92 -20.36
C PHE A 354 -5.59 -31.45 -20.94
N LYS A 355 -4.49 -31.88 -20.32
CA LYS A 355 -3.13 -31.70 -20.84
C LYS A 355 -2.34 -32.99 -20.74
N ILE A 356 -1.39 -33.16 -21.62
CA ILE A 356 -0.37 -34.21 -21.46
C ILE A 356 0.39 -33.90 -20.17
N ARG A 357 0.27 -34.82 -19.20
CA ARG A 357 0.88 -34.65 -17.87
C ARG A 357 2.27 -35.26 -17.75
N ASP A 358 2.52 -36.30 -18.51
CA ASP A 358 3.79 -36.99 -18.59
C ASP A 358 3.92 -37.73 -19.92
N ARG A 359 5.11 -38.18 -20.24
CA ARG A 359 5.42 -38.96 -21.44
C ARG A 359 6.38 -40.10 -21.08
N VAL A 360 5.86 -41.32 -21.14
CA VAL A 360 6.60 -42.53 -20.71
C VAL A 360 6.68 -43.55 -21.84
N LYS A 361 7.87 -44.05 -22.14
CA LYS A 361 8.07 -45.20 -23.02
C LYS A 361 8.15 -46.51 -22.20
N ASP A 362 7.67 -47.59 -22.79
CA ASP A 362 7.72 -48.92 -22.25
C ASP A 362 7.09 -49.04 -20.83
N ALA A 363 5.87 -48.47 -20.69
CA ALA A 363 5.10 -48.49 -19.45
C ALA A 363 4.29 -49.78 -19.29
N VAL A 364 3.88 -50.06 -18.05
CA VAL A 364 2.91 -51.12 -17.72
C VAL A 364 1.73 -50.49 -17.04
N LEU A 365 0.56 -50.53 -17.69
CA LEU A 365 -0.68 -49.93 -17.18
C LEU A 365 -1.46 -50.97 -16.35
N GLY A 366 -2.05 -50.51 -15.23
CA GLY A 366 -2.81 -51.33 -14.32
C GLY A 366 -1.95 -52.23 -13.39
N THR A 367 -2.58 -52.80 -12.39
CA THR A 367 -2.02 -53.80 -11.53
C THR A 367 -3.02 -54.92 -11.31
N TYR A 368 -2.59 -56.16 -11.30
CA TYR A 368 -3.48 -57.31 -11.06
C TYR A 368 -4.24 -57.19 -9.74
N ALA A 369 -3.63 -56.63 -8.72
CA ALA A 369 -4.21 -56.51 -7.39
C ALA A 369 -5.39 -55.51 -7.33
N VAL A 370 -5.42 -54.51 -8.20
CA VAL A 370 -6.43 -53.43 -8.17
C VAL A 370 -7.37 -53.48 -9.38
N GLN A 371 -6.80 -53.58 -10.59
CA GLN A 371 -7.55 -53.54 -11.84
C GLN A 371 -7.80 -54.95 -12.46
N GLY A 372 -7.12 -55.97 -11.96
CA GLY A 372 -7.27 -57.34 -12.50
C GLY A 372 -6.49 -57.58 -13.80
N TYR A 373 -5.67 -56.60 -14.25
CA TYR A 373 -4.89 -56.75 -15.48
C TYR A 373 -3.54 -55.99 -15.36
N GLN A 374 -2.63 -56.32 -16.25
CA GLN A 374 -1.41 -55.57 -16.53
C GLN A 374 -1.26 -55.46 -18.05
N GLN A 375 -1.16 -54.26 -18.57
CA GLN A 375 -1.05 -53.99 -20.00
C GLN A 375 0.27 -53.29 -20.30
N PRO A 376 1.27 -53.99 -20.89
CA PRO A 376 2.44 -53.30 -21.45
C PRO A 376 2.05 -52.43 -22.62
N VAL A 377 2.63 -51.23 -22.67
CA VAL A 377 2.43 -50.26 -23.76
C VAL A 377 3.78 -49.62 -24.10
N SER A 378 4.00 -49.29 -25.38
CA SER A 378 5.24 -48.69 -25.82
C SER A 378 5.26 -47.19 -25.53
N TYR A 379 4.09 -46.53 -25.60
CA TYR A 379 3.91 -45.12 -25.41
C TYR A 379 2.75 -44.85 -24.46
N TRP A 380 3.02 -44.10 -23.38
CA TRP A 380 2.01 -43.71 -22.39
C TRP A 380 2.03 -42.18 -22.17
N MET A 381 0.92 -41.53 -22.37
CA MET A 381 0.72 -40.10 -22.22
C MET A 381 -0.50 -39.87 -21.33
N PRO A 382 -0.36 -39.84 -19.98
CA PRO A 382 -1.47 -39.56 -19.07
C PRO A 382 -1.97 -38.13 -19.21
N ILE A 383 -3.29 -37.95 -19.10
CA ILE A 383 -3.93 -36.63 -19.25
C ILE A 383 -4.63 -36.16 -17.97
N ASP A 384 -5.00 -37.10 -17.08
CA ASP A 384 -5.69 -36.77 -15.84
C ASP A 384 -5.02 -37.41 -14.61
N HIS A 385 -5.64 -37.23 -13.43
CA HIS A 385 -5.17 -37.80 -12.17
C HIS A 385 -5.75 -39.18 -11.87
N THR A 386 -6.72 -39.66 -12.66
CA THR A 386 -7.39 -40.95 -12.45
C THR A 386 -6.72 -42.09 -13.18
N GLY A 387 -5.76 -41.80 -14.05
CA GLY A 387 -5.02 -42.77 -14.83
C GLY A 387 -5.55 -42.93 -16.26
N ILE A 388 -6.32 -41.94 -16.75
CA ILE A 388 -6.72 -41.87 -18.16
C ILE A 388 -5.61 -41.19 -18.96
N GLY A 389 -5.36 -41.69 -20.19
CA GLY A 389 -4.39 -41.13 -21.10
C GLY A 389 -4.43 -41.82 -22.48
N LEU A 390 -3.54 -41.36 -23.35
CA LEU A 390 -3.36 -41.91 -24.69
C LEU A 390 -2.26 -42.96 -24.66
N HIS A 391 -2.52 -44.12 -25.28
CA HIS A 391 -1.51 -45.17 -25.38
C HIS A 391 -1.76 -46.12 -26.56
N ASP A 392 -0.71 -46.80 -27.01
CA ASP A 392 -0.85 -47.86 -27.98
C ASP A 392 -1.51 -49.08 -27.35
N LEU A 393 -2.40 -49.71 -28.11
CA LEU A 393 -2.93 -51.03 -27.79
C LEU A 393 -3.27 -51.76 -29.07
N ASN A 394 -2.70 -52.94 -29.28
CA ASN A 394 -3.00 -53.72 -30.47
C ASN A 394 -4.44 -54.24 -30.43
N ARG A 395 -5.28 -53.70 -31.26
CA ARG A 395 -6.69 -54.09 -31.49
C ARG A 395 -6.90 -54.52 -32.92
N SER A 396 -7.85 -55.43 -33.14
CA SER A 396 -8.20 -55.89 -34.50
C SER A 396 -8.87 -54.80 -35.34
N LYS A 397 -9.51 -53.82 -34.68
CA LYS A 397 -10.17 -52.67 -35.27
C LYS A 397 -10.15 -51.50 -34.30
N TYR A 398 -10.22 -50.28 -34.86
CA TYR A 398 -10.47 -49.04 -34.13
C TYR A 398 -11.67 -48.34 -34.76
N GLY A 399 -12.18 -47.32 -34.06
CA GLY A 399 -13.31 -46.53 -34.52
C GLY A 399 -14.68 -47.21 -34.38
N GLY A 400 -15.67 -46.52 -34.90
CA GLY A 400 -17.07 -46.99 -34.96
C GLY A 400 -17.66 -47.23 -33.58
N GLU A 401 -18.49 -48.29 -33.43
CA GLU A 401 -19.23 -48.55 -32.21
C GLU A 401 -18.53 -49.53 -31.23
N ILE A 402 -17.22 -49.76 -31.41
CA ILE A 402 -16.43 -50.70 -30.55
C ILE A 402 -16.53 -50.30 -29.08
N TYR A 403 -16.46 -49.00 -28.79
CA TYR A 403 -16.51 -48.48 -27.41
C TYR A 403 -17.79 -48.79 -26.67
N LYS A 404 -18.90 -49.09 -27.36
CA LYS A 404 -20.19 -49.44 -26.76
C LYS A 404 -20.17 -50.82 -26.08
N THR A 405 -19.33 -51.74 -26.58
CA THR A 405 -19.31 -53.14 -26.10
C THR A 405 -17.91 -53.63 -25.69
N HIS A 406 -16.87 -53.13 -26.30
CA HIS A 406 -15.47 -53.51 -26.11
C HIS A 406 -14.55 -52.29 -25.90
N GLY A 407 -15.08 -51.25 -25.24
CA GLY A 407 -14.30 -50.07 -24.89
C GLY A 407 -13.15 -50.37 -23.93
N SER A 408 -12.30 -49.41 -23.73
CA SER A 408 -11.18 -49.46 -22.78
C SER A 408 -11.64 -49.30 -21.31
N HIS A 409 -10.73 -49.09 -20.38
CA HIS A 409 -11.01 -48.67 -19.00
C HIS A 409 -10.95 -47.15 -18.81
N GLY A 410 -11.28 -46.37 -19.86
CA GLY A 410 -11.26 -44.90 -19.87
C GLY A 410 -10.13 -44.32 -20.76
N CYS A 411 -9.07 -45.05 -21.00
CA CYS A 411 -7.96 -44.60 -21.85
C CYS A 411 -8.34 -44.52 -23.35
N ILE A 412 -7.65 -43.69 -24.10
CA ILE A 412 -7.74 -43.57 -25.55
C ILE A 412 -6.72 -44.52 -26.17
N ASN A 413 -7.21 -45.64 -26.74
CA ASN A 413 -6.37 -46.64 -27.37
C ASN A 413 -6.11 -46.30 -28.85
N LEU A 414 -4.85 -46.34 -29.23
CA LEU A 414 -4.32 -45.97 -30.52
C LEU A 414 -3.59 -47.12 -31.19
N PRO A 415 -3.50 -47.16 -32.54
CA PRO A 415 -2.51 -47.97 -33.26
C PRO A 415 -1.10 -47.57 -32.82
N LEU A 416 -0.18 -48.55 -32.79
CA LEU A 416 1.19 -48.37 -32.30
C LEU A 416 1.96 -47.26 -33.06
N ASP A 417 1.84 -47.24 -34.40
CA ASP A 417 2.50 -46.23 -35.20
C ASP A 417 1.95 -44.82 -35.00
N VAL A 418 0.62 -44.72 -34.75
CA VAL A 418 -0.04 -43.45 -34.44
C VAL A 418 0.39 -42.94 -33.06
N ALA A 419 0.33 -43.81 -32.06
CA ALA A 419 0.78 -43.46 -30.73
C ALA A 419 2.24 -43.00 -30.69
N GLY A 420 3.11 -43.65 -31.51
CA GLY A 420 4.50 -43.27 -31.63
C GLY A 420 4.65 -41.85 -32.26
N LYS A 421 3.94 -41.54 -33.33
CA LYS A 421 3.98 -40.20 -33.94
C LYS A 421 3.45 -39.12 -32.99
N ILE A 422 2.35 -39.37 -32.32
CA ILE A 422 1.80 -38.46 -31.30
C ILE A 422 2.83 -38.25 -30.16
N TYR A 423 3.44 -39.34 -29.68
CA TYR A 423 4.44 -39.26 -28.64
C TYR A 423 5.65 -38.41 -29.03
N GLU A 424 6.16 -38.55 -30.26
CA GLU A 424 7.35 -37.81 -30.72
C GLU A 424 7.06 -36.30 -30.80
N GLU A 425 5.86 -35.89 -31.20
CA GLU A 425 5.48 -34.50 -31.42
C GLU A 425 4.90 -33.80 -30.19
N THR A 426 4.32 -34.55 -29.23
CA THR A 426 3.73 -33.95 -28.03
C THR A 426 4.78 -33.54 -27.01
N VAL A 427 4.44 -32.57 -26.17
CA VAL A 427 5.21 -32.19 -24.97
C VAL A 427 4.30 -32.15 -23.74
N VAL A 428 4.89 -32.20 -22.56
CA VAL A 428 4.15 -32.01 -21.31
C VAL A 428 3.51 -30.62 -21.28
N GLY A 429 2.25 -30.55 -20.93
CA GLY A 429 1.45 -29.32 -20.92
C GLY A 429 0.58 -29.13 -22.17
N MET A 430 0.85 -29.88 -23.28
CA MET A 430 0.05 -29.78 -24.50
C MET A 430 -1.40 -30.14 -24.28
N PRO A 431 -2.36 -29.35 -24.80
CA PRO A 431 -3.80 -29.58 -24.60
C PRO A 431 -4.29 -30.86 -25.27
N VAL A 432 -5.22 -31.53 -24.58
CA VAL A 432 -6.01 -32.62 -25.09
C VAL A 432 -7.47 -32.32 -24.82
N ILE A 433 -8.25 -32.14 -25.87
CA ILE A 433 -9.67 -31.79 -25.83
C ILE A 433 -10.45 -33.06 -26.13
N ILE A 434 -11.36 -33.43 -25.25
CA ILE A 434 -12.23 -34.59 -25.44
C ILE A 434 -13.65 -34.07 -25.57
N VAL A 435 -14.21 -34.22 -26.77
CA VAL A 435 -15.61 -33.88 -27.07
C VAL A 435 -16.50 -35.11 -26.94
N PRO A 436 -17.81 -34.89 -26.65
CA PRO A 436 -18.79 -35.96 -26.42
C PRO A 436 -18.92 -36.96 -27.54
#